data_09e5742c862f474c4229830e7372f702
#
_entry.id   09e5742c862f474c4229830e7372f702
#
_cell.length_a   1.000
_cell.length_b   1.000
_cell.length_c   1.000
_cell.angle_alpha   90.00
_cell.angle_beta   90.00
_cell.angle_gamma   90.00
#
_symmetry.space_group_name_H-M   'P 1'
#
loop_
_entity.id
_entity.type
_entity.pdbx_description
1 polymer ?
#
loop_
_entity_poly.entity_id
_entity_poly.type
_entity_poly.pdbx_seq_one_letter_code
_entity_poly.pdbx_strand_id
1 'polypeptide(L)'
;VKSKAHLLGYVETEYPSGLEADPASFSTRADGIMAFRDSKRISTPVQEPVLLRAFEGVCLRSGSIVLPAADLTSRFGLAAFLLDDTPSFGSDGPVATVENAELFNRFEKLQTGIGLAIYTAGRISGRMLGWLASEGMSRCAITHYGDWDPVGLDEYLRIRKACPGRTSLFVPDDFEILLQRFGKRELLAGSNSVLLPRLASSDDEIVRRLVELMRRHNAGLEQEVLLRGSFQDTKGSVMNRGSS
;
A
#
# COMPACT_ATOMS: atom_id res chain seq x y z
N VAL A 1 -22.91 13.83 24.57
CA VAL A 1 -22.46 12.53 23.97
C VAL A 1 -22.61 11.47 25.04
N LYS A 2 -23.55 10.52 24.87
CA LYS A 2 -23.74 9.41 25.82
C LYS A 2 -22.47 8.50 25.76
N SER A 3 -21.98 8.09 26.93
CA SER A 3 -20.82 7.24 27.01
C SER A 3 -21.09 5.87 26.35
N LYS A 4 -20.03 5.23 25.85
CA LYS A 4 -20.13 3.89 25.25
C LYS A 4 -20.71 2.85 26.21
N ALA A 5 -20.46 3.01 27.52
CA ALA A 5 -21.04 2.18 28.58
C ALA A 5 -22.55 2.34 28.71
N HIS A 6 -23.09 3.55 28.53
CA HIS A 6 -24.53 3.81 28.57
C HIS A 6 -25.29 3.18 27.40
N LEU A 7 -24.65 3.19 26.19
CA LEU A 7 -25.17 2.48 25.02
C LEU A 7 -25.16 0.97 25.18
N LEU A 8 -24.15 0.41 25.83
CA LEU A 8 -24.07 -1.02 26.14
C LEU A 8 -25.16 -1.44 27.15
N GLY A 9 -25.38 -0.65 28.22
CA GLY A 9 -26.46 -0.93 29.19
C GLY A 9 -27.86 -0.89 28.56
N TYR A 10 -28.07 0.00 27.57
CA TYR A 10 -29.34 0.03 26.83
C TYR A 10 -29.54 -1.24 25.98
N VAL A 11 -28.48 -1.70 25.33
CA VAL A 11 -28.51 -2.95 24.52
C VAL A 11 -28.76 -4.17 25.43
N GLU A 12 -28.14 -4.22 26.61
CA GLU A 12 -28.34 -5.31 27.59
C GLU A 12 -29.79 -5.46 28.04
N THR A 13 -30.48 -4.34 28.25
CA THR A 13 -31.87 -4.34 28.71
C THR A 13 -32.89 -4.70 27.64
N GLU A 14 -32.65 -4.35 26.38
CA GLU A 14 -33.60 -4.60 25.30
C GLU A 14 -33.33 -5.90 24.52
N TYR A 15 -32.09 -6.38 24.53
CA TYR A 15 -31.63 -7.56 23.73
C TYR A 15 -30.69 -8.46 24.54
N PRO A 16 -31.16 -9.04 25.68
CA PRO A 16 -30.30 -9.86 26.52
C PRO A 16 -29.76 -11.12 25.82
N SER A 17 -30.50 -11.69 24.89
CA SER A 17 -30.10 -12.90 24.16
C SER A 17 -28.90 -12.68 23.21
N GLY A 18 -28.67 -11.43 22.75
CA GLY A 18 -27.54 -11.10 21.91
C GLY A 18 -26.22 -10.94 22.65
N LEU A 19 -26.26 -10.86 23.99
CA LEU A 19 -25.07 -10.64 24.83
C LEU A 19 -24.44 -11.94 25.33
N GLU A 20 -25.20 -13.02 25.35
CA GLU A 20 -24.72 -14.36 25.75
C GLU A 20 -23.91 -15.05 24.63
N ALA A 21 -24.04 -14.56 23.38
CA ALA A 21 -23.32 -15.11 22.26
C ALA A 21 -21.89 -14.58 22.23
N ASP A 22 -20.91 -15.48 22.11
CA ASP A 22 -19.52 -15.12 21.88
C ASP A 22 -19.39 -14.33 20.56
N PRO A 23 -18.85 -13.08 20.59
CA PRO A 23 -18.61 -12.31 19.37
C PRO A 23 -17.81 -13.04 18.30
N ALA A 24 -16.96 -13.99 18.69
CA ALA A 24 -16.20 -14.83 17.76
C ALA A 24 -17.07 -15.83 16.98
N SER A 25 -18.32 -16.09 17.43
CA SER A 25 -19.26 -16.97 16.73
C SER A 25 -19.94 -16.32 15.52
N PHE A 26 -19.81 -15.01 15.35
CA PHE A 26 -20.43 -14.27 14.25
C PHE A 26 -19.45 -14.11 13.08
N SER A 27 -19.95 -14.35 11.89
CA SER A 27 -19.12 -14.36 10.67
C SER A 27 -19.10 -13.03 9.92
N THR A 28 -20.06 -12.13 10.17
CA THR A 28 -20.18 -10.86 9.46
C THR A 28 -20.48 -9.67 10.38
N ARG A 29 -20.17 -8.44 9.91
CA ARG A 29 -20.59 -7.21 10.59
C ARG A 29 -22.11 -7.06 10.65
N ALA A 30 -22.83 -7.65 9.68
CA ALA A 30 -24.29 -7.66 9.70
C ALA A 30 -24.79 -8.46 10.91
N ASP A 31 -24.17 -9.60 11.22
CA ASP A 31 -24.49 -10.39 12.41
C ASP A 31 -24.27 -9.54 13.68
N GLY A 32 -23.20 -8.73 13.72
CA GLY A 32 -22.95 -7.81 14.82
C GLY A 32 -24.03 -6.74 14.99
N ILE A 33 -24.55 -6.19 13.89
CA ILE A 33 -25.66 -5.24 13.94
C ILE A 33 -26.92 -5.94 14.45
N MET A 34 -27.21 -7.15 13.96
CA MET A 34 -28.38 -7.92 14.37
C MET A 34 -28.34 -8.31 15.84
N ALA A 35 -27.16 -8.73 16.34
CA ALA A 35 -27.01 -9.20 17.72
C ALA A 35 -26.75 -8.07 18.72
N PHE A 36 -26.01 -7.01 18.35
CA PHE A 36 -25.50 -6.00 19.27
C PHE A 36 -25.83 -4.56 18.86
N ARG A 37 -26.50 -4.34 17.73
CA ARG A 37 -26.73 -3.02 17.11
C ARG A 37 -25.44 -2.19 16.94
N ASP A 38 -24.29 -2.86 16.86
CA ASP A 38 -22.97 -2.25 16.69
C ASP A 38 -22.11 -3.10 15.77
N SER A 39 -21.96 -2.65 14.54
CA SER A 39 -21.12 -3.33 13.52
C SER A 39 -19.63 -3.37 13.87
N LYS A 40 -19.17 -2.53 14.80
CA LYS A 40 -17.77 -2.45 15.22
C LYS A 40 -17.42 -3.43 16.35
N ARG A 41 -18.42 -4.05 16.97
CA ARG A 41 -18.21 -5.00 18.06
C ARG A 41 -17.66 -6.33 17.58
N ILE A 42 -17.92 -6.68 16.33
CA ILE A 42 -17.37 -7.85 15.68
C ILE A 42 -16.21 -7.42 14.80
N SER A 43 -15.03 -7.90 15.11
CA SER A 43 -13.85 -7.80 14.24
C SER A 43 -13.85 -8.97 13.25
N THR A 44 -14.92 -9.09 12.45
CA THR A 44 -14.86 -10.06 11.36
C THR A 44 -13.86 -9.58 10.33
N PRO A 45 -13.01 -10.47 9.83
CA PRO A 45 -12.16 -10.18 8.70
C PRO A 45 -13.06 -9.95 7.48
N VAL A 46 -13.35 -8.70 7.22
CA VAL A 46 -13.90 -8.31 5.92
C VAL A 46 -12.85 -8.67 4.89
N GLN A 47 -13.23 -9.37 3.84
CA GLN A 47 -12.38 -9.59 2.69
C GLN A 47 -11.80 -8.25 2.24
N GLU A 48 -10.49 -8.19 2.02
CA GLU A 48 -9.79 -6.99 1.65
C GLU A 48 -9.60 -6.95 0.14
N PRO A 49 -10.06 -5.90 -0.57
CA PRO A 49 -9.80 -5.77 -1.99
C PRO A 49 -8.32 -5.46 -2.23
N VAL A 50 -7.67 -6.28 -3.04
CA VAL A 50 -6.32 -6.03 -3.56
C VAL A 50 -6.46 -5.46 -4.96
N LEU A 51 -5.98 -4.24 -5.16
CA LEU A 51 -5.94 -3.58 -6.46
C LEU A 51 -4.59 -3.80 -7.11
N LEU A 52 -4.59 -4.22 -8.37
CA LEU A 52 -3.42 -4.59 -9.13
C LEU A 52 -3.39 -3.86 -10.48
N ARG A 53 -2.19 -3.55 -10.94
CA ARG A 53 -1.91 -3.28 -12.34
C ARG A 53 -0.82 -4.23 -12.80
N ALA A 54 -1.09 -4.96 -13.85
CA ALA A 54 -0.16 -5.94 -14.38
C ALA A 54 0.13 -5.68 -15.86
N PHE A 55 1.33 -5.99 -16.29
CA PHE A 55 1.85 -5.68 -17.61
C PHE A 55 2.46 -6.94 -18.24
N GLU A 56 2.68 -6.93 -19.56
CA GLU A 56 3.45 -7.95 -20.28
C GLU A 56 2.97 -9.41 -20.08
N GLY A 57 1.64 -9.61 -20.07
CA GLY A 57 1.07 -10.96 -19.95
C GLY A 57 1.08 -11.55 -18.54
N VAL A 58 1.42 -10.77 -17.52
CA VAL A 58 1.40 -11.23 -16.12
C VAL A 58 0.00 -11.64 -15.69
N CYS A 59 -0.11 -12.82 -15.10
CA CYS A 59 -1.32 -13.32 -14.46
C CYS A 59 -0.99 -13.86 -13.06
N LEU A 60 -1.98 -13.84 -12.18
CA LEU A 60 -1.88 -14.49 -10.88
C LEU A 60 -2.59 -15.85 -10.93
N ARG A 61 -2.10 -16.80 -10.15
CA ARG A 61 -2.61 -18.17 -10.13
C ARG A 61 -2.95 -18.64 -8.72
N SER A 62 -4.03 -19.40 -8.63
CA SER A 62 -4.44 -20.12 -7.43
C SER A 62 -4.92 -21.51 -7.84
N GLY A 63 -4.05 -22.52 -7.71
CA GLY A 63 -4.32 -23.84 -8.26
C GLY A 63 -4.60 -23.75 -9.78
N SER A 64 -5.79 -24.20 -10.19
CA SER A 64 -6.25 -24.11 -11.60
C SER A 64 -6.86 -22.76 -11.97
N ILE A 65 -7.12 -21.88 -11.01
CA ILE A 65 -7.74 -20.57 -11.24
C ILE A 65 -6.68 -19.59 -11.71
N VAL A 66 -6.96 -18.87 -12.79
CA VAL A 66 -6.08 -17.84 -13.36
C VAL A 66 -6.79 -16.49 -13.33
N LEU A 67 -6.19 -15.51 -12.69
CA LEU A 67 -6.58 -14.11 -12.82
C LEU A 67 -5.73 -13.48 -13.93
N PRO A 68 -6.32 -13.14 -15.09
CA PRO A 68 -5.58 -12.57 -16.23
C PRO A 68 -5.34 -11.08 -16.00
N ALA A 69 -4.48 -10.76 -15.02
CA ALA A 69 -4.34 -9.40 -14.49
C ALA A 69 -3.85 -8.39 -15.54
N ALA A 70 -2.97 -8.80 -16.46
CA ALA A 70 -2.51 -7.92 -17.54
C ALA A 70 -3.62 -7.58 -18.54
N ASP A 71 -4.46 -8.57 -18.92
CA ASP A 71 -5.60 -8.35 -19.80
C ASP A 71 -6.63 -7.42 -19.14
N LEU A 72 -6.96 -7.68 -17.87
CA LEU A 72 -7.87 -6.82 -17.11
C LEU A 72 -7.33 -5.39 -16.98
N THR A 73 -6.04 -5.23 -16.69
CA THR A 73 -5.39 -3.91 -16.62
C THR A 73 -5.48 -3.18 -17.96
N SER A 74 -5.19 -3.87 -19.06
CA SER A 74 -5.25 -3.29 -20.40
C SER A 74 -6.65 -2.80 -20.78
N ARG A 75 -7.70 -3.56 -20.40
CA ARG A 75 -9.10 -3.26 -20.77
C ARG A 75 -9.77 -2.29 -19.81
N PHE A 76 -9.50 -2.39 -18.52
CA PHE A 76 -10.24 -1.71 -17.46
C PHE A 76 -9.39 -0.79 -16.60
N GLY A 77 -8.07 -0.71 -16.87
CA GLY A 77 -7.12 0.12 -16.11
C GLY A 77 -6.53 -0.56 -14.87
N LEU A 78 -7.19 -1.58 -14.32
CA LEU A 78 -6.74 -2.35 -13.17
C LEU A 78 -7.36 -3.77 -13.16
N ALA A 79 -6.78 -4.66 -12.37
CA ALA A 79 -7.36 -5.92 -11.93
C ALA A 79 -7.58 -5.88 -10.42
N ALA A 80 -8.51 -6.69 -9.92
CA ALA A 80 -8.75 -6.81 -8.48
C ALA A 80 -9.18 -8.22 -8.10
N PHE A 81 -8.91 -8.60 -6.85
CA PHE A 81 -9.49 -9.76 -6.20
C PHE A 81 -9.70 -9.47 -4.70
N LEU A 82 -10.51 -10.30 -4.05
CA LEU A 82 -10.73 -10.21 -2.61
C LEU A 82 -9.75 -11.15 -1.90
N LEU A 83 -8.95 -10.58 -1.02
CA LEU A 83 -8.02 -11.30 -0.16
C LEU A 83 -8.74 -11.69 1.13
N ASP A 84 -8.78 -12.96 1.43
CA ASP A 84 -9.26 -13.53 2.69
C ASP A 84 -8.08 -13.99 3.56
N ASP A 85 -8.38 -14.78 4.60
CA ASP A 85 -7.36 -15.29 5.52
C ASP A 85 -6.56 -16.47 4.92
N THR A 86 -6.99 -17.00 3.78
CA THR A 86 -6.28 -18.06 3.04
C THR A 86 -5.74 -17.47 1.71
N PRO A 87 -4.51 -16.93 1.70
CA PRO A 87 -3.95 -16.35 0.50
C PRO A 87 -3.86 -17.37 -0.62
N SER A 88 -4.61 -17.16 -1.68
CA SER A 88 -4.77 -18.17 -2.74
C SER A 88 -4.05 -17.81 -4.03
N PHE A 89 -3.92 -16.53 -4.36
CA PHE A 89 -3.26 -16.10 -5.58
C PHE A 89 -1.76 -15.87 -5.39
N GLY A 90 -0.97 -16.41 -6.31
CA GLY A 90 0.46 -16.20 -6.38
C GLY A 90 0.91 -15.65 -7.73
N SER A 91 2.12 -15.16 -7.77
CA SER A 91 2.80 -14.68 -8.98
C SER A 91 4.28 -15.05 -8.93
N ASP A 92 4.91 -15.08 -10.09
CA ASP A 92 6.36 -15.21 -10.24
C ASP A 92 6.90 -13.93 -10.90
N GLY A 93 8.02 -13.44 -10.44
CA GLY A 93 8.67 -12.26 -11.02
C GLY A 93 8.62 -11.00 -10.14
N PRO A 94 9.15 -9.89 -10.66
CA PRO A 94 9.26 -8.66 -9.87
C PRO A 94 7.91 -7.99 -9.63
N VAL A 95 7.71 -7.52 -8.38
CA VAL A 95 6.49 -6.88 -7.91
C VAL A 95 6.82 -5.51 -7.32
N ALA A 96 6.02 -4.51 -7.60
CA ALA A 96 6.02 -3.23 -6.89
C ALA A 96 4.88 -3.18 -5.88
N THR A 97 5.16 -2.71 -4.67
CA THR A 97 4.13 -2.18 -3.75
C THR A 97 4.14 -0.66 -3.86
N VAL A 98 2.99 -0.06 -4.15
CA VAL A 98 2.87 1.37 -4.46
C VAL A 98 1.87 2.01 -3.50
N GLU A 99 2.33 3.01 -2.76
CA GLU A 99 1.53 3.66 -1.73
C GLU A 99 0.57 4.71 -2.30
N ASN A 100 1.04 5.47 -3.27
CA ASN A 100 0.32 6.60 -3.84
C ASN A 100 -0.57 6.19 -5.02
N ALA A 101 -1.83 6.64 -5.02
CA ALA A 101 -2.82 6.31 -6.05
C ALA A 101 -2.44 6.86 -7.44
N GLU A 102 -1.87 8.07 -7.51
CA GLU A 102 -1.51 8.67 -8.79
C GLU A 102 -0.35 7.93 -9.43
N LEU A 103 0.67 7.57 -8.64
CA LEU A 103 1.79 6.76 -9.09
C LEU A 103 1.32 5.37 -9.53
N PHE A 104 0.46 4.72 -8.73
CA PHE A 104 -0.12 3.42 -9.08
C PHE A 104 -0.87 3.48 -10.42
N ASN A 105 -1.70 4.50 -10.62
CA ASN A 105 -2.50 4.65 -11.84
C ASN A 105 -1.67 4.93 -13.10
N ARG A 106 -0.41 5.32 -12.92
CA ARG A 106 0.52 5.66 -14.01
C ARG A 106 1.83 4.88 -13.94
N PHE A 107 1.84 3.75 -13.27
CA PHE A 107 3.05 2.99 -12.95
C PHE A 107 3.83 2.58 -14.21
N GLU A 108 3.13 2.30 -15.31
CA GLU A 108 3.76 1.97 -16.60
C GLU A 108 4.67 3.06 -17.14
N LYS A 109 4.47 4.32 -16.73
CA LYS A 109 5.30 5.44 -17.16
C LYS A 109 6.70 5.42 -16.55
N LEU A 110 6.90 4.69 -15.47
CA LEU A 110 8.21 4.54 -14.83
C LEU A 110 9.16 3.62 -15.59
N GLN A 111 8.66 2.81 -16.53
CA GLN A 111 9.45 1.88 -17.36
C GLN A 111 10.43 1.00 -16.56
N THR A 112 9.98 0.51 -15.42
CA THR A 112 10.84 -0.17 -14.43
C THR A 112 11.16 -1.63 -14.77
N GLY A 113 10.51 -2.22 -15.77
CA GLY A 113 10.54 -3.66 -16.03
C GLY A 113 9.79 -4.51 -14.99
N ILE A 114 9.07 -3.89 -14.06
CA ILE A 114 8.24 -4.60 -13.06
C ILE A 114 6.90 -4.96 -13.71
N GLY A 115 6.58 -6.26 -13.72
CA GLY A 115 5.38 -6.78 -14.37
C GLY A 115 4.10 -6.64 -13.54
N LEU A 116 4.18 -6.42 -12.21
CA LEU A 116 3.03 -6.35 -11.31
C LEU A 116 3.18 -5.20 -10.30
N ALA A 117 2.27 -4.25 -10.32
CA ALA A 117 2.13 -3.21 -9.29
C ALA A 117 0.92 -3.51 -8.41
N ILE A 118 1.11 -3.42 -7.09
CA ILE A 118 0.10 -3.64 -6.05
C ILE A 118 -0.12 -2.33 -5.32
N TYR A 119 -1.36 -1.85 -5.27
CA TYR A 119 -1.72 -0.65 -4.54
C TYR A 119 -1.91 -0.95 -3.06
N THR A 120 -1.19 -0.25 -2.19
CA THR A 120 -1.27 -0.45 -0.73
C THR A 120 -2.19 0.53 -0.02
N ALA A 121 -2.64 1.60 -0.72
CA ALA A 121 -3.52 2.63 -0.16
C ALA A 121 -3.00 3.24 1.16
N GLY A 122 -1.74 3.63 1.19
CA GLY A 122 -1.04 4.04 2.40
C GLY A 122 -0.45 2.84 3.14
N ARG A 123 -0.65 2.75 4.46
CA ARG A 123 -0.09 1.64 5.25
C ARG A 123 -0.71 0.29 4.87
N ILE A 124 0.15 -0.64 4.46
CA ILE A 124 -0.24 -2.00 4.09
C ILE A 124 -0.86 -2.75 5.28
N SER A 125 -1.95 -3.45 5.03
CA SER A 125 -2.63 -4.24 6.06
C SER A 125 -1.81 -5.48 6.49
N GLY A 126 -2.10 -6.01 7.67
CA GLY A 126 -1.48 -7.28 8.11
C GLY A 126 -1.83 -8.44 7.19
N ARG A 127 -3.03 -8.45 6.60
CA ARG A 127 -3.48 -9.49 5.66
C ARG A 127 -2.71 -9.41 4.35
N MET A 128 -2.55 -8.21 3.78
CA MET A 128 -1.75 -8.02 2.56
C MET A 128 -0.26 -8.35 2.79
N LEU A 129 0.30 -8.02 3.97
CA LEU A 129 1.65 -8.46 4.35
C LEU A 129 1.75 -10.00 4.41
N GLY A 130 0.75 -10.66 5.01
CA GLY A 130 0.67 -12.12 5.05
C GLY A 130 0.60 -12.74 3.66
N TRP A 131 -0.17 -12.13 2.75
CA TRP A 131 -0.22 -12.55 1.35
C TRP A 131 1.14 -12.39 0.65
N LEU A 132 1.78 -11.23 0.76
CA LEU A 132 3.12 -11.02 0.19
C LEU A 132 4.16 -12.00 0.75
N ALA A 133 4.01 -12.42 2.02
CA ALA A 133 4.89 -13.40 2.66
C ALA A 133 4.53 -14.86 2.34
N SER A 134 3.39 -15.12 1.70
CA SER A 134 2.91 -16.47 1.40
C SER A 134 3.78 -17.22 0.41
N GLU A 135 3.62 -18.53 0.35
CA GLU A 135 4.34 -19.41 -0.59
C GLU A 135 4.07 -19.00 -2.05
N GLY A 136 2.83 -18.65 -2.39
CA GLY A 136 2.45 -18.22 -3.74
C GLY A 136 3.17 -16.95 -4.23
N MET A 137 3.68 -16.13 -3.30
CA MET A 137 4.43 -14.91 -3.59
C MET A 137 5.94 -15.04 -3.29
N SER A 138 6.40 -16.20 -2.84
CA SER A 138 7.78 -16.40 -2.33
C SER A 138 8.88 -16.16 -3.35
N ARG A 139 8.58 -16.34 -4.64
CA ARG A 139 9.52 -16.09 -5.75
C ARG A 139 9.56 -14.65 -6.23
N CYS A 140 8.66 -13.80 -5.74
CA CYS A 140 8.60 -12.41 -6.17
C CYS A 140 9.68 -11.58 -5.47
N ALA A 141 10.53 -10.91 -6.24
CA ALA A 141 11.29 -9.78 -5.75
C ALA A 141 10.36 -8.58 -5.57
N ILE A 142 10.38 -7.95 -4.41
CA ILE A 142 9.47 -6.85 -4.05
C ILE A 142 10.26 -5.54 -4.04
N THR A 143 9.82 -4.56 -4.81
CA THR A 143 10.31 -3.18 -4.73
C THR A 143 9.22 -2.29 -4.16
N HIS A 144 9.49 -1.67 -3.01
CA HIS A 144 8.56 -0.73 -2.39
C HIS A 144 8.71 0.67 -2.97
N TYR A 145 7.62 1.22 -3.46
CA TYR A 145 7.46 2.61 -3.89
C TYR A 145 6.58 3.30 -2.84
N GLY A 146 7.20 3.89 -1.85
CA GLY A 146 6.57 4.71 -0.80
C GLY A 146 7.13 6.12 -0.81
N ASP A 147 6.52 7.01 -0.03
CA ASP A 147 7.07 8.32 0.22
C ASP A 147 8.43 8.22 0.93
N TRP A 148 9.36 9.09 0.57
CA TRP A 148 10.62 9.19 1.30
C TRP A 148 10.43 10.16 2.46
N ASP A 149 9.67 9.69 3.44
CA ASP A 149 9.41 10.29 4.71
C ASP A 149 9.50 9.24 5.84
N PRO A 150 9.42 9.62 7.11
CA PRO A 150 9.53 8.64 8.20
C PRO A 150 8.46 7.53 8.17
N VAL A 151 7.27 7.81 7.66
CA VAL A 151 6.16 6.83 7.59
C VAL A 151 6.40 5.83 6.47
N GLY A 152 6.76 6.30 5.27
CA GLY A 152 7.05 5.42 4.13
C GLY A 152 8.29 4.55 4.37
N LEU A 153 9.34 5.09 5.05
CA LEU A 153 10.50 4.28 5.45
C LEU A 153 10.13 3.22 6.50
N ASP A 154 9.25 3.55 7.45
CA ASP A 154 8.74 2.56 8.42
C ASP A 154 7.94 1.47 7.72
N GLU A 155 7.15 1.83 6.71
CA GLU A 155 6.37 0.89 5.92
C GLU A 155 7.26 -0.05 5.11
N TYR A 156 8.29 0.47 4.46
CA TYR A 156 9.32 -0.34 3.81
C TYR A 156 9.93 -1.38 4.77
N LEU A 157 10.33 -0.96 5.98
CA LEU A 157 10.89 -1.88 6.97
C LEU A 157 9.90 -2.95 7.43
N ARG A 158 8.60 -2.63 7.50
CA ARG A 158 7.55 -3.62 7.79
C ARG A 158 7.47 -4.68 6.69
N ILE A 159 7.48 -4.26 5.42
CA ILE A 159 7.44 -5.18 4.28
C ILE A 159 8.72 -6.03 4.26
N ARG A 160 9.89 -5.41 4.44
CA ARG A 160 11.19 -6.11 4.49
C ARG A 160 11.23 -7.15 5.61
N LYS A 161 10.65 -6.85 6.77
CA LYS A 161 10.54 -7.79 7.89
C LYS A 161 9.64 -8.99 7.57
N ALA A 162 8.52 -8.76 6.88
CA ALA A 162 7.60 -9.82 6.46
C ALA A 162 8.15 -10.66 5.31
N CYS A 163 8.94 -10.05 4.42
CA CYS A 163 9.47 -10.63 3.19
C CYS A 163 11.00 -10.48 3.13
N PRO A 164 11.76 -11.14 4.04
CA PRO A 164 13.20 -10.94 4.17
C PRO A 164 13.95 -11.44 2.92
N GLY A 165 15.04 -10.75 2.60
CA GLY A 165 15.95 -11.15 1.50
C GLY A 165 15.43 -10.86 0.09
N ARG A 166 14.19 -10.42 -0.08
CA ARG A 166 13.58 -10.16 -1.39
C ARG A 166 12.86 -8.80 -1.51
N THR A 167 13.00 -7.95 -0.50
CA THR A 167 12.41 -6.61 -0.47
C THR A 167 13.47 -5.54 -0.62
N SER A 168 13.28 -4.61 -1.53
CA SER A 168 14.09 -3.41 -1.74
C SER A 168 13.22 -2.16 -1.68
N LEU A 169 13.84 -1.04 -1.33
CA LEU A 169 13.21 0.28 -1.43
C LEU A 169 13.65 0.93 -2.75
N PHE A 170 12.70 1.46 -3.50
CA PHE A 170 13.04 2.28 -4.66
C PHE A 170 13.57 3.65 -4.20
N VAL A 171 14.73 4.03 -4.70
CA VAL A 171 15.34 5.36 -4.49
C VAL A 171 15.85 5.83 -5.84
N PRO A 172 15.41 7.00 -6.36
CA PRO A 172 15.94 7.51 -7.62
C PRO A 172 17.40 7.95 -7.48
N ASP A 173 18.18 7.82 -8.54
CA ASP A 173 19.61 8.16 -8.53
C ASP A 173 19.87 9.63 -8.18
N ASP A 174 18.96 10.52 -8.58
CA ASP A 174 18.99 11.95 -8.32
C ASP A 174 18.23 12.36 -7.04
N PHE A 175 18.03 11.45 -6.09
CA PHE A 175 17.21 11.65 -4.89
C PHE A 175 17.55 12.93 -4.13
N GLU A 176 18.83 13.22 -3.87
CA GLU A 176 19.23 14.41 -3.12
C GLU A 176 18.88 15.70 -3.86
N ILE A 177 19.02 15.73 -5.19
CA ILE A 177 18.61 16.86 -6.02
C ILE A 177 17.10 17.07 -5.94
N LEU A 178 16.32 15.97 -5.99
CA LEU A 178 14.87 16.02 -5.87
C LEU A 178 14.44 16.51 -4.49
N LEU A 179 15.10 16.03 -3.43
CA LEU A 179 14.83 16.44 -2.06
C LEU A 179 15.09 17.95 -1.85
N GLN A 180 16.19 18.48 -2.41
CA GLN A 180 16.49 19.91 -2.36
C GLN A 180 15.45 20.75 -3.10
N ARG A 181 14.96 20.27 -4.24
CA ARG A 181 14.08 21.05 -5.12
C ARG A 181 12.60 20.95 -4.75
N PHE A 182 12.15 19.76 -4.28
CA PHE A 182 10.74 19.45 -4.08
C PHE A 182 10.42 18.96 -2.66
N GLY A 183 11.42 18.89 -1.79
CA GLY A 183 11.24 18.42 -0.42
C GLY A 183 10.31 19.32 0.39
N LYS A 184 9.53 18.68 1.28
CA LYS A 184 8.54 19.30 2.16
C LYS A 184 8.93 19.08 3.62
N ARG A 185 9.01 20.17 4.40
CA ARG A 185 9.34 20.12 5.83
C ARG A 185 8.24 19.46 6.66
N GLU A 186 7.02 19.63 6.24
CA GLU A 186 5.82 19.12 6.90
C GLU A 186 5.86 17.59 7.03
N LEU A 187 6.50 16.90 6.09
CA LEU A 187 6.65 15.44 6.09
C LEU A 187 7.53 14.93 7.24
N LEU A 188 8.36 15.79 7.84
CA LEU A 188 9.18 15.45 9.01
C LEU A 188 8.57 15.92 10.34
N ALA A 189 7.44 16.62 10.31
CA ALA A 189 6.83 17.24 11.48
C ALA A 189 5.80 16.34 12.19
N GLY A 190 5.36 16.75 13.37
CA GLY A 190 4.29 16.10 14.12
C GLY A 190 4.60 14.65 14.49
N SER A 191 3.63 13.76 14.28
CA SER A 191 3.77 12.34 14.59
C SER A 191 4.87 11.62 13.79
N ASN A 192 5.20 12.12 12.60
CA ASN A 192 6.24 11.51 11.75
C ASN A 192 7.62 11.63 12.38
N SER A 193 7.90 12.75 13.08
CA SER A 193 9.20 12.98 13.73
C SER A 193 9.54 11.94 14.79
N VAL A 194 8.54 11.30 15.42
CA VAL A 194 8.72 10.27 16.45
C VAL A 194 9.43 9.02 15.89
N LEU A 195 9.29 8.75 14.60
CA LEU A 195 9.92 7.61 13.94
C LEU A 195 11.42 7.82 13.64
N LEU A 196 11.87 9.07 13.49
CA LEU A 196 13.21 9.40 13.04
C LEU A 196 14.35 8.81 13.91
N PRO A 197 14.31 8.79 15.27
CA PRO A 197 15.36 8.19 16.06
C PRO A 197 15.54 6.69 15.78
N ARG A 198 14.44 5.96 15.70
CA ARG A 198 14.43 4.52 15.40
C ARG A 198 14.95 4.22 13.99
N LEU A 199 14.50 4.99 12.99
CA LEU A 199 14.95 4.84 11.61
C LEU A 199 16.44 5.17 11.45
N ALA A 200 16.96 6.16 12.18
CA ALA A 200 18.37 6.52 12.17
C ALA A 200 19.28 5.42 12.76
N SER A 201 18.75 4.55 13.61
CA SER A 201 19.44 3.38 14.19
C SER A 201 19.04 2.06 13.52
N SER A 202 18.38 2.09 12.35
CA SER A 202 18.00 0.90 11.60
C SER A 202 19.24 0.08 11.19
N ASP A 203 19.09 -1.23 11.08
CA ASP A 203 20.08 -2.12 10.46
C ASP A 203 20.19 -1.95 8.94
N ASP A 204 19.20 -1.32 8.32
CA ASP A 204 19.16 -1.02 6.88
C ASP A 204 20.00 0.24 6.56
N GLU A 205 21.03 0.07 5.75
CA GLU A 205 21.94 1.15 5.36
C GLU A 205 21.24 2.22 4.51
N ILE A 206 20.34 1.79 3.61
CA ILE A 206 19.58 2.71 2.74
C ILE A 206 18.70 3.61 3.59
N VAL A 207 18.01 3.03 4.58
CA VAL A 207 17.15 3.79 5.50
C VAL A 207 17.97 4.80 6.30
N ARG A 208 19.12 4.40 6.86
CA ARG A 208 19.99 5.33 7.62
C ARG A 208 20.46 6.50 6.74
N ARG A 209 20.91 6.20 5.51
CA ARG A 209 21.36 7.23 4.56
C ARG A 209 20.24 8.19 4.20
N LEU A 210 19.03 7.71 3.93
CA LEU A 210 17.88 8.55 3.62
C LEU A 210 17.50 9.44 4.79
N VAL A 211 17.50 8.91 6.03
CA VAL A 211 17.23 9.69 7.23
C VAL A 211 18.29 10.79 7.43
N GLU A 212 19.55 10.50 7.15
CA GLU A 212 20.62 11.51 7.22
C GLU A 212 20.38 12.64 6.21
N LEU A 213 20.05 12.31 4.95
CA LEU A 213 19.73 13.30 3.93
C LEU A 213 18.49 14.13 4.30
N MET A 214 17.41 13.47 4.74
CA MET A 214 16.21 14.17 5.21
C MET A 214 16.49 15.14 6.35
N ARG A 215 17.32 14.76 7.33
CA ARG A 215 17.74 15.64 8.43
C ARG A 215 18.60 16.80 7.95
N ARG A 216 19.55 16.54 7.04
CA ARG A 216 20.44 17.58 6.47
C ARG A 216 19.65 18.65 5.73
N HIS A 217 18.64 18.23 4.95
CA HIS A 217 17.80 19.14 4.16
C HIS A 217 16.54 19.60 4.89
N ASN A 218 16.25 19.03 6.08
CA ASN A 218 15.05 19.27 6.86
C ASN A 218 13.78 19.09 6.02
N ALA A 219 13.70 18.01 5.24
CA ALA A 219 12.58 17.73 4.33
C ALA A 219 12.43 16.23 4.07
N GLY A 220 11.19 15.78 3.85
CA GLY A 220 10.85 14.53 3.18
C GLY A 220 10.43 14.79 1.74
N LEU A 221 10.19 13.74 0.96
CA LEU A 221 9.84 13.82 -0.46
C LEU A 221 8.69 12.88 -0.79
N GLU A 222 7.66 13.40 -1.45
CA GLU A 222 6.53 12.60 -1.93
C GLU A 222 6.88 11.86 -3.22
N GLN A 223 6.38 10.66 -3.40
CA GLN A 223 6.71 9.79 -4.54
C GLN A 223 6.17 10.29 -5.88
N GLU A 224 5.17 11.20 -5.90
CA GLU A 224 4.64 11.81 -7.13
C GLU A 224 5.70 12.54 -7.95
N VAL A 225 6.80 12.93 -7.33
CA VAL A 225 7.93 13.52 -8.03
C VAL A 225 8.48 12.62 -9.15
N LEU A 226 8.27 11.31 -9.07
CA LEU A 226 8.66 10.35 -10.10
C LEU A 226 7.89 10.54 -11.41
N LEU A 227 6.72 11.16 -11.37
CA LEU A 227 5.90 11.44 -12.55
C LEU A 227 6.27 12.73 -13.28
N ARG A 228 7.29 13.47 -12.80
CA ARG A 228 7.69 14.80 -13.34
C ARG A 228 8.01 14.81 -14.83
N GLY A 229 8.56 13.71 -15.38
CA GLY A 229 8.89 13.59 -16.80
C GLY A 229 7.67 13.41 -17.70
N SER A 230 6.57 12.89 -17.18
CA SER A 230 5.37 12.58 -17.96
C SER A 230 4.53 13.81 -18.34
N PHE A 231 4.81 14.99 -17.72
CA PHE A 231 4.11 16.25 -18.02
C PHE A 231 4.83 17.14 -19.04
N GLN A 232 6.11 16.89 -19.35
CA GLN A 232 6.85 17.70 -20.32
C GLN A 232 6.53 17.28 -21.76
N ASP A 233 6.21 16.02 -22.04
CA ASP A 233 5.90 15.54 -23.39
C ASP A 233 4.53 16.00 -23.91
N THR A 234 3.60 16.38 -23.03
CA THR A 234 2.28 16.85 -23.43
C THR A 234 2.23 18.33 -23.79
N LYS A 235 3.23 19.14 -23.43
CA LYS A 235 3.32 20.57 -23.80
C LYS A 235 4.11 20.84 -25.09
N GLY A 236 4.86 19.87 -25.60
CA GLY A 236 5.69 20.01 -26.80
C GLY A 236 4.97 19.78 -28.13
N SER A 237 3.74 19.26 -28.13
CA SER A 237 3.04 18.86 -29.38
C SER A 237 1.98 19.84 -29.88
N VAL A 238 1.83 21.04 -29.31
CA VAL A 238 0.77 22.01 -29.70
C VAL A 238 1.28 23.24 -30.41
N MET A 239 2.58 23.36 -30.70
CA MET A 239 3.08 24.47 -31.51
C MET A 239 3.82 23.97 -32.75
N ASN A 240 3.12 23.55 -33.79
CA ASN A 240 3.47 23.75 -35.20
C ASN A 240 2.36 23.28 -36.13
N ARG A 241 1.25 24.04 -36.21
CA ARG A 241 0.39 24.09 -37.40
C ARG A 241 -0.03 25.54 -37.61
N GLY A 242 0.75 26.22 -38.41
CA GLY A 242 0.38 27.53 -38.91
C GLY A 242 1.51 28.17 -39.65
N SER A 243 1.49 28.03 -40.96
CA SER A 243 2.05 28.90 -41.96
C SER A 243 2.56 28.11 -43.17
N SER A 244 1.73 27.91 -44.16
CA SER A 244 1.95 28.20 -45.56
C SER A 244 0.73 27.80 -46.34
#